data_e8709448f32593a224291203ee459fac
#
_entry.id   e8709448f32593a224291203ee459fac
#
_cell.length_a   1.000
_cell.length_b   1.000
_cell.length_c   1.000
_cell.angle_alpha   90.00
_cell.angle_beta   90.00
_cell.angle_gamma   90.00
#
_symmetry.space_group_name_H-M   'P 1'
#
loop_
_entity.id
_entity.type
_entity.pdbx_description
1 polymer ?
#
loop_
_entity_poly.entity_id
_entity_poly.type
_entity_poly.pdbx_seq_one_letter_code
_entity_poly.pdbx_strand_id
1 'polypeptide(L)'
;MRAPGDALPRGAYTVLLLGMALAASLLLAWQANSAAASHRAASEAVLRDYAGLAASELMRRGASEVGYRGHYVLVQSFGSPGRLPGAPAGGGNAKSHRAAALVRRTFSVDLTSRRVAFNGDDDPAVAAWLAEHAAPPPDRGPYAVVHAVVAGQARSFVFVTQHEGRLAGYEVETRALAPFIAAAVDEGPLLPDSLGHGRVGNDRLALVVRDAQGVVVFRRVPPWSGSLRAVVVGDDAYSGALRGFSAEVEIDPSAAPDLVIGGLPRSRLAQILALVGLAAGLLVVTLVQLGRERALERLRAEFVASASHELRTPLTQLRMFAETLRLGRVRSEEERQRSLDVIDREARRLAHLVENLLQFSRSGRGAPGPDSPPRELGPLVAEVLESFRPVAESTGARLRAEIAPDLWARVDADAWRQVLLNLLDNAAKYGPPGQEIAICLDGADGQLRLSVEDQGPGIPASERERVFERFQRLERDRASTVTGTGLGLAVVRRLVSGWGGRCFVEAASGGGARVVVELKATPAGPS
;
A
#
# COMPACT_ATOMS: atom_id res chain seq x y z
N MET A 1 -14.34 50.40 -14.27
CA MET A 1 -14.91 49.31 -13.45
C MET A 1 -14.09 48.06 -13.73
N ARG A 2 -13.17 47.72 -12.81
CA ARG A 2 -12.43 46.44 -12.85
C ARG A 2 -13.30 45.43 -12.13
N ALA A 3 -13.60 44.31 -12.77
CA ALA A 3 -14.26 43.17 -12.14
C ALA A 3 -13.42 42.69 -10.94
N PRO A 4 -14.03 42.38 -9.78
CA PRO A 4 -13.31 41.78 -8.67
C PRO A 4 -12.85 40.39 -9.12
N GLY A 5 -11.53 40.19 -9.14
CA GLY A 5 -10.93 38.88 -9.41
C GLY A 5 -11.51 37.86 -8.45
N ASP A 6 -12.07 36.78 -9.00
CA ASP A 6 -12.52 35.62 -8.26
C ASP A 6 -11.34 35.01 -7.49
N ALA A 7 -11.14 35.46 -6.26
CA ALA A 7 -10.22 34.82 -5.33
C ALA A 7 -10.78 33.42 -5.04
N LEU A 8 -10.04 32.39 -5.47
CA LEU A 8 -10.37 31.01 -5.19
C LEU A 8 -10.68 30.85 -3.67
N PRO A 9 -11.74 30.13 -3.30
CA PRO A 9 -12.07 29.93 -1.89
C PRO A 9 -10.88 29.30 -1.17
N ARG A 10 -10.61 29.70 0.08
CA ARG A 10 -9.45 29.27 0.88
C ARG A 10 -9.21 27.75 0.84
N GLY A 11 -10.28 26.95 0.80
CA GLY A 11 -10.21 25.50 0.65
C GLY A 11 -9.68 25.01 -0.71
N ALA A 12 -9.85 25.80 -1.79
CA ALA A 12 -9.31 25.44 -3.10
C ALA A 12 -7.78 25.63 -3.13
N TYR A 13 -7.24 26.63 -2.44
CA TYR A 13 -5.79 26.82 -2.29
C TYR A 13 -5.14 25.68 -1.51
N THR A 14 -5.76 25.21 -0.42
CA THR A 14 -5.22 24.07 0.35
C THR A 14 -5.21 22.77 -0.46
N VAL A 15 -6.25 22.49 -1.23
CA VAL A 15 -6.29 21.32 -2.13
C VAL A 15 -5.25 21.42 -3.22
N LEU A 16 -5.08 22.61 -3.82
CA LEU A 16 -4.09 22.84 -4.87
C LEU A 16 -2.67 22.68 -4.33
N LEU A 17 -2.36 23.24 -3.15
CA LEU A 17 -1.05 23.08 -2.50
C LEU A 17 -0.76 21.62 -2.15
N LEU A 18 -1.72 20.89 -1.59
CA LEU A 18 -1.56 19.46 -1.28
C LEU A 18 -1.41 18.63 -2.56
N GLY A 19 -2.15 18.94 -3.63
CA GLY A 19 -2.01 18.30 -4.93
C GLY A 19 -0.62 18.54 -5.54
N MET A 20 -0.11 19.78 -5.47
CA MET A 20 1.25 20.12 -5.90
C MET A 20 2.31 19.40 -5.06
N ALA A 21 2.14 19.36 -3.73
CA ALA A 21 3.05 18.64 -2.84
C ALA A 21 3.07 17.13 -3.14
N LEU A 22 1.93 16.53 -3.43
CA LEU A 22 1.84 15.12 -3.84
C LEU A 22 2.53 14.90 -5.18
N ALA A 23 2.30 15.76 -6.19
CA ALA A 23 2.95 15.67 -7.48
C ALA A 23 4.46 15.83 -7.38
N ALA A 24 4.94 16.80 -6.58
CA ALA A 24 6.37 16.99 -6.30
C ALA A 24 6.97 15.75 -5.59
N SER A 25 6.27 15.18 -4.63
CA SER A 25 6.72 13.96 -3.93
C SER A 25 6.82 12.75 -4.88
N LEU A 26 5.88 12.59 -5.81
CA LEU A 26 5.91 11.54 -6.83
C LEU A 26 7.08 11.73 -7.80
N LEU A 27 7.32 12.98 -8.24
CA LEU A 27 8.45 13.31 -9.12
C LEU A 27 9.79 13.03 -8.43
N LEU A 28 9.97 13.47 -7.18
CA LEU A 28 11.17 13.20 -6.39
C LEU A 28 11.36 11.70 -6.15
N ALA A 29 10.29 10.97 -5.89
CA ALA A 29 10.31 9.53 -5.75
C ALA A 29 10.78 8.83 -7.03
N TRP A 30 10.28 9.24 -8.17
CA TRP A 30 10.69 8.73 -9.47
C TRP A 30 12.17 9.04 -9.76
N GLN A 31 12.62 10.28 -9.54
CA GLN A 31 14.02 10.68 -9.71
C GLN A 31 14.95 9.90 -8.78
N ALA A 32 14.61 9.75 -7.50
CA ALA A 32 15.40 9.01 -6.54
C ALA A 32 15.51 7.53 -6.91
N ASN A 33 14.42 6.90 -7.36
CA ASN A 33 14.42 5.51 -7.80
C ASN A 33 15.23 5.33 -9.11
N SER A 34 15.11 6.24 -10.06
CA SER A 34 15.86 6.23 -11.32
C SER A 34 17.36 6.42 -11.07
N ALA A 35 17.73 7.37 -10.20
CA ALA A 35 19.13 7.58 -9.81
C ALA A 35 19.71 6.36 -9.09
N ALA A 36 18.95 5.73 -8.19
CA ALA A 36 19.39 4.50 -7.51
C ALA A 36 19.57 3.34 -8.48
N ALA A 37 18.69 3.19 -9.47
CA ALA A 37 18.79 2.16 -10.50
C ALA A 37 20.03 2.36 -11.39
N SER A 38 20.29 3.59 -11.86
CA SER A 38 21.48 3.89 -12.67
C SER A 38 22.78 3.73 -11.87
N HIS A 39 22.82 4.17 -10.62
CA HIS A 39 23.96 3.97 -9.74
C HIS A 39 24.22 2.47 -9.50
N ARG A 40 23.18 1.68 -9.29
CA ARG A 40 23.30 0.23 -9.13
C ARG A 40 23.85 -0.43 -10.38
N ALA A 41 23.34 -0.09 -11.57
CA ALA A 41 23.84 -0.62 -12.83
C ALA A 41 25.33 -0.27 -13.07
N ALA A 42 25.73 0.97 -12.77
CA ALA A 42 27.11 1.41 -12.86
C ALA A 42 28.00 0.64 -11.86
N SER A 43 27.58 0.49 -10.61
CA SER A 43 28.31 -0.25 -9.59
C SER A 43 28.46 -1.73 -9.95
N GLU A 44 27.42 -2.36 -10.48
CA GLU A 44 27.47 -3.76 -10.94
C GLU A 44 28.37 -3.93 -12.16
N ALA A 45 28.46 -2.94 -13.06
CA ALA A 45 29.40 -2.96 -14.18
C ALA A 45 30.83 -2.91 -13.67
N VAL A 46 31.16 -1.98 -12.78
CA VAL A 46 32.51 -1.87 -12.18
C VAL A 46 32.92 -3.17 -11.45
N LEU A 47 31.99 -3.77 -10.70
CA LEU A 47 32.28 -5.04 -10.01
C LEU A 47 32.47 -6.19 -10.98
N ARG A 48 31.77 -6.23 -12.12
CA ARG A 48 32.07 -7.20 -13.21
C ARG A 48 33.44 -6.98 -13.83
N ASP A 49 33.84 -5.73 -14.03
CA ASP A 49 35.17 -5.41 -14.53
C ASP A 49 36.27 -5.88 -13.55
N TYR A 50 36.03 -5.70 -12.24
CA TYR A 50 36.96 -6.22 -11.22
C TYR A 50 36.98 -7.75 -11.17
N ALA A 51 35.85 -8.42 -11.36
CA ALA A 51 35.80 -9.87 -11.52
C ALA A 51 36.59 -10.31 -12.75
N GLY A 52 36.51 -9.54 -13.83
CA GLY A 52 37.31 -9.75 -15.04
C GLY A 52 38.82 -9.59 -14.79
N LEU A 53 39.22 -8.56 -14.04
CA LEU A 53 40.63 -8.38 -13.63
C LEU A 53 41.12 -9.54 -12.78
N ALA A 54 40.33 -9.98 -11.78
CA ALA A 54 40.70 -11.13 -10.95
C ALA A 54 40.79 -12.42 -11.77
N ALA A 55 39.90 -12.63 -12.75
CA ALA A 55 39.96 -13.77 -13.65
C ALA A 55 41.22 -13.73 -14.56
N SER A 56 41.53 -12.56 -15.08
CA SER A 56 42.76 -12.37 -15.89
C SER A 56 44.02 -12.62 -15.08
N GLU A 57 44.07 -12.13 -13.83
CA GLU A 57 45.20 -12.35 -12.94
C GLU A 57 45.32 -13.84 -12.54
N LEU A 58 44.21 -14.53 -12.29
CA LEU A 58 44.19 -15.97 -12.04
C LEU A 58 44.72 -16.73 -13.24
N MET A 59 44.29 -16.38 -14.47
CA MET A 59 44.82 -17.02 -15.69
C MET A 59 46.29 -16.75 -15.89
N ARG A 60 46.76 -15.52 -15.68
CA ARG A 60 48.16 -15.14 -15.79
C ARG A 60 49.05 -15.90 -14.80
N ARG A 61 48.69 -15.94 -13.51
CA ARG A 61 49.42 -16.68 -12.47
C ARG A 61 49.34 -18.18 -12.71
N GLY A 62 48.14 -18.69 -13.03
CA GLY A 62 47.95 -20.12 -13.35
C GLY A 62 48.81 -20.55 -14.54
N ALA A 63 48.88 -19.77 -15.60
CA ALA A 63 49.71 -20.05 -16.75
C ALA A 63 51.22 -20.02 -16.38
N SER A 64 51.63 -19.09 -15.53
CA SER A 64 53.00 -19.03 -15.02
C SER A 64 53.36 -20.24 -14.16
N GLU A 65 52.46 -20.63 -13.23
CA GLU A 65 52.69 -21.81 -12.39
C GLU A 65 52.72 -23.11 -13.20
N VAL A 66 51.78 -23.30 -14.11
CA VAL A 66 51.72 -24.49 -14.97
C VAL A 66 52.86 -24.50 -15.98
N GLY A 67 53.16 -23.36 -16.64
CA GLY A 67 54.16 -23.27 -17.67
C GLY A 67 55.60 -23.32 -17.14
N TYR A 68 55.91 -22.53 -16.13
CA TYR A 68 57.26 -22.37 -15.63
C TYR A 68 57.67 -23.45 -14.61
N ARG A 69 56.89 -23.57 -13.53
CA ARG A 69 57.23 -24.54 -12.46
C ARG A 69 56.91 -25.96 -12.86
N GLY A 70 55.79 -26.22 -13.51
CA GLY A 70 55.42 -27.54 -13.99
C GLY A 70 56.43 -28.04 -15.02
N HIS A 71 56.72 -27.22 -16.01
CA HIS A 71 57.72 -27.55 -17.06
C HIS A 71 59.14 -27.72 -16.51
N TYR A 72 59.64 -26.76 -15.71
CA TYR A 72 60.95 -26.80 -15.13
C TYR A 72 61.20 -28.06 -14.28
N VAL A 73 60.27 -28.42 -13.46
CA VAL A 73 60.33 -29.61 -12.61
C VAL A 73 60.29 -30.88 -13.46
N LEU A 74 59.47 -30.90 -14.52
CA LEU A 74 59.43 -32.04 -15.46
C LEU A 74 60.66 -32.21 -16.25
N VAL A 75 61.22 -31.13 -16.81
CA VAL A 75 62.49 -31.18 -17.58
C VAL A 75 63.69 -31.63 -16.72
N GLN A 76 63.78 -31.14 -15.49
CA GLN A 76 64.80 -31.60 -14.55
C GLN A 76 64.67 -33.05 -14.12
N SER A 77 63.41 -33.54 -14.05
CA SER A 77 63.10 -34.92 -13.60
C SER A 77 63.43 -35.95 -14.69
N PHE A 78 63.35 -35.56 -15.96
CA PHE A 78 63.48 -36.49 -17.10
C PHE A 78 64.85 -36.52 -17.79
N GLY A 79 65.81 -35.72 -17.34
CA GLY A 79 67.24 -35.83 -17.80
C GLY A 79 67.51 -35.24 -19.14
N SER A 80 68.74 -35.56 -19.70
CA SER A 80 69.34 -34.93 -20.87
C SER A 80 68.55 -35.07 -22.19
N PRO A 81 68.64 -34.07 -23.10
CA PRO A 81 67.95 -34.10 -24.40
C PRO A 81 68.32 -35.35 -25.20
N GLY A 82 67.34 -36.04 -25.77
CA GLY A 82 67.57 -37.19 -26.67
C GLY A 82 67.26 -38.56 -26.05
N ARG A 83 67.05 -38.69 -24.77
CA ARG A 83 66.56 -39.93 -24.15
C ARG A 83 65.05 -39.82 -23.91
N LEU A 84 64.29 -40.88 -24.21
CA LEU A 84 62.96 -41.01 -23.74
C LEU A 84 62.96 -40.81 -22.21
N PRO A 85 62.25 -39.85 -21.67
CA PRO A 85 62.22 -39.64 -20.22
C PRO A 85 61.80 -40.95 -19.57
N GLY A 86 62.72 -41.58 -18.80
CA GLY A 86 62.33 -42.71 -17.96
C GLY A 86 61.37 -42.27 -16.85
N ALA A 87 60.66 -43.22 -16.25
CA ALA A 87 59.91 -42.92 -15.02
C ALA A 87 60.84 -42.22 -14.01
N PRO A 88 60.45 -41.20 -13.30
CA PRO A 88 61.28 -40.43 -12.39
C PRO A 88 61.96 -41.38 -11.41
N ALA A 89 63.31 -41.41 -11.39
CA ALA A 89 64.07 -42.19 -10.46
C ALA A 89 63.74 -41.73 -9.03
N GLY A 90 63.41 -42.64 -8.14
CA GLY A 90 62.82 -42.42 -6.79
C GLY A 90 63.80 -41.76 -5.78
N GLY A 91 64.48 -40.69 -6.13
CA GLY A 91 65.42 -39.96 -5.28
C GLY A 91 65.24 -38.44 -5.27
N GLY A 92 64.10 -37.92 -5.78
CA GLY A 92 63.86 -36.48 -5.91
C GLY A 92 63.16 -35.81 -4.72
N ASN A 93 63.45 -34.52 -4.57
CA ASN A 93 62.79 -33.64 -3.61
C ASN A 93 61.19 -33.71 -3.76
N ALA A 94 60.45 -33.42 -2.73
CA ALA A 94 58.97 -33.45 -2.73
C ALA A 94 58.32 -32.72 -3.93
N LYS A 95 59.02 -31.77 -4.53
CA LYS A 95 58.62 -31.07 -5.76
C LYS A 95 58.65 -31.95 -7.01
N SER A 96 59.67 -32.84 -7.08
CA SER A 96 59.87 -33.79 -8.21
C SER A 96 58.80 -34.89 -8.18
N HIS A 97 58.38 -35.35 -6.98
CA HIS A 97 57.31 -36.32 -6.84
C HIS A 97 55.91 -35.77 -7.26
N ARG A 98 55.63 -34.48 -6.99
CA ARG A 98 54.39 -33.86 -7.46
C ARG A 98 54.33 -33.72 -8.97
N ALA A 99 55.47 -33.42 -9.61
CA ALA A 99 55.52 -33.31 -11.05
C ALA A 99 55.41 -34.68 -11.75
N ALA A 100 56.01 -35.72 -11.18
CA ALA A 100 55.86 -37.08 -11.69
C ALA A 100 54.41 -37.58 -11.67
N ALA A 101 53.65 -37.17 -10.67
CA ALA A 101 52.21 -37.48 -10.57
C ALA A 101 51.33 -36.79 -11.64
N LEU A 102 51.86 -35.77 -12.31
CA LEU A 102 51.17 -35.05 -13.39
C LEU A 102 51.31 -35.73 -14.76
N VAL A 103 52.42 -36.44 -14.95
CA VAL A 103 52.72 -37.06 -16.22
C VAL A 103 52.07 -38.41 -16.31
N ARG A 104 51.13 -38.51 -17.22
CA ARG A 104 50.45 -39.79 -17.48
C ARG A 104 51.36 -40.73 -18.25
N ARG A 105 52.02 -40.19 -19.27
CA ARG A 105 53.02 -40.90 -20.11
C ARG A 105 53.98 -39.93 -20.79
N THR A 106 55.11 -40.38 -21.15
CA THR A 106 56.03 -39.67 -22.02
C THR A 106 56.06 -40.27 -23.42
N PHE A 107 56.34 -39.46 -24.44
CA PHE A 107 56.35 -39.90 -25.82
C PHE A 107 57.48 -39.25 -26.60
N SER A 108 57.81 -39.91 -27.69
CA SER A 108 58.63 -39.32 -28.77
C SER A 108 57.95 -39.53 -30.11
N VAL A 109 58.00 -38.52 -30.96
CA VAL A 109 57.47 -38.56 -32.33
C VAL A 109 58.60 -38.32 -33.29
N ASP A 110 58.87 -39.26 -34.20
CA ASP A 110 59.75 -39.06 -35.33
C ASP A 110 59.03 -38.22 -36.37
N LEU A 111 59.50 -37.02 -36.60
CA LEU A 111 58.81 -36.03 -37.46
C LEU A 111 58.85 -36.41 -38.95
N THR A 112 59.77 -37.29 -39.33
CA THR A 112 59.96 -37.76 -40.72
C THR A 112 59.05 -38.95 -41.01
N SER A 113 59.08 -39.98 -40.14
CA SER A 113 58.33 -41.21 -40.30
C SER A 113 56.95 -41.19 -39.64
N ARG A 114 56.67 -40.13 -38.84
CA ARG A 114 55.44 -39.96 -38.03
C ARG A 114 55.21 -41.11 -37.04
N ARG A 115 56.24 -41.89 -36.71
CA ARG A 115 56.17 -42.95 -35.72
C ARG A 115 56.20 -42.37 -34.33
N VAL A 116 55.25 -42.82 -33.48
CA VAL A 116 55.12 -42.45 -32.08
C VAL A 116 55.64 -43.62 -31.22
N ALA A 117 56.48 -43.33 -30.24
CA ALA A 117 56.85 -44.28 -29.20
C ALA A 117 56.53 -43.72 -27.83
N PHE A 118 55.93 -44.54 -26.96
CA PHE A 118 55.57 -44.20 -25.59
C PHE A 118 56.50 -44.86 -24.59
N ASN A 119 56.73 -44.23 -23.47
CA ASN A 119 57.20 -44.87 -22.25
C ASN A 119 56.02 -45.02 -21.29
N GLY A 120 55.44 -46.22 -21.15
CA GLY A 120 54.20 -46.57 -20.48
C GLY A 120 53.24 -47.27 -21.41
N ASP A 121 51.95 -47.28 -21.05
CA ASP A 121 50.91 -47.96 -21.82
C ASP A 121 50.65 -47.27 -23.18
N ASP A 122 50.70 -48.08 -24.23
CA ASP A 122 50.35 -47.61 -25.57
C ASP A 122 48.90 -47.29 -25.70
N ASP A 123 48.61 -46.13 -26.32
CA ASP A 123 47.26 -45.68 -26.63
C ASP A 123 47.16 -45.36 -28.12
N PRO A 124 46.54 -46.25 -28.92
CA PRO A 124 46.51 -46.06 -30.37
C PRO A 124 45.83 -44.76 -30.81
N ALA A 125 44.85 -44.30 -30.07
CA ALA A 125 44.15 -43.04 -30.38
C ALA A 125 45.08 -41.81 -30.14
N VAL A 126 45.84 -41.84 -29.06
CA VAL A 126 46.85 -40.80 -28.78
C VAL A 126 47.97 -40.88 -29.79
N ALA A 127 48.47 -42.08 -30.14
CA ALA A 127 49.51 -42.24 -31.16
C ALA A 127 49.04 -41.66 -32.52
N ALA A 128 47.84 -41.97 -32.97
CA ALA A 128 47.34 -41.43 -34.22
C ALA A 128 47.23 -39.88 -34.17
N TRP A 129 46.71 -39.36 -33.07
CA TRP A 129 46.61 -37.91 -32.90
C TRP A 129 47.97 -37.23 -32.87
N LEU A 130 48.95 -37.76 -32.12
CA LEU A 130 50.27 -37.22 -32.06
C LEU A 130 51.02 -37.30 -33.42
N ALA A 131 50.83 -38.40 -34.16
CA ALA A 131 51.44 -38.56 -35.50
C ALA A 131 50.93 -37.44 -36.45
N GLU A 132 49.72 -37.03 -36.33
CA GLU A 132 49.10 -35.98 -37.17
C GLU A 132 49.44 -34.57 -36.71
N HIS A 133 49.39 -34.29 -35.39
CA HIS A 133 49.41 -32.94 -34.85
C HIS A 133 50.71 -32.54 -34.16
N ALA A 134 51.67 -33.44 -33.97
CA ALA A 134 52.94 -33.10 -33.34
C ALA A 134 53.71 -32.09 -34.19
N ALA A 135 53.98 -30.95 -33.60
CA ALA A 135 54.78 -29.90 -34.20
C ALA A 135 55.86 -29.41 -33.20
N PRO A 136 57.05 -29.02 -33.68
CA PRO A 136 58.09 -28.49 -32.80
C PRO A 136 57.57 -27.22 -32.07
N PRO A 137 58.08 -26.95 -30.86
CA PRO A 137 57.80 -25.69 -30.17
C PRO A 137 58.19 -24.51 -31.07
N PRO A 138 57.42 -23.40 -30.98
CA PRO A 138 57.73 -22.19 -31.72
C PRO A 138 59.11 -21.64 -31.27
N ASP A 139 59.86 -21.00 -32.18
CA ASP A 139 61.22 -20.50 -31.98
C ASP A 139 61.45 -19.60 -30.75
N ARG A 140 60.40 -19.18 -30.12
CA ARG A 140 60.41 -18.26 -28.96
C ARG A 140 60.14 -18.89 -27.59
N GLY A 141 60.06 -20.23 -27.50
CA GLY A 141 59.75 -20.89 -26.24
C GLY A 141 60.43 -22.26 -26.05
N PRO A 142 60.76 -22.66 -24.82
CA PRO A 142 61.35 -23.95 -24.52
C PRO A 142 60.37 -25.12 -24.66
N TYR A 143 59.08 -24.87 -24.86
CA TYR A 143 58.05 -25.88 -24.99
C TYR A 143 56.83 -25.34 -25.75
N ALA A 144 55.97 -26.26 -26.23
CA ALA A 144 54.65 -25.99 -26.74
C ALA A 144 53.62 -26.82 -25.96
N VAL A 145 52.47 -26.23 -25.63
CA VAL A 145 51.38 -26.94 -24.99
C VAL A 145 50.19 -26.98 -25.95
N VAL A 146 49.67 -28.17 -26.17
CA VAL A 146 48.46 -28.38 -26.99
C VAL A 146 47.43 -29.11 -26.20
N HIS A 147 46.26 -28.52 -26.10
CA HIS A 147 45.09 -29.13 -25.47
C HIS A 147 44.18 -29.74 -26.56
N ALA A 148 43.82 -30.99 -26.40
CA ALA A 148 43.02 -31.71 -27.38
C ALA A 148 42.02 -32.68 -26.72
N VAL A 149 40.98 -33.01 -27.43
CA VAL A 149 40.11 -34.13 -27.09
C VAL A 149 40.52 -35.32 -27.93
N VAL A 150 41.08 -36.33 -27.28
CA VAL A 150 41.48 -37.56 -27.93
C VAL A 150 40.66 -38.71 -27.33
N ALA A 151 39.96 -39.44 -28.17
CA ALA A 151 39.06 -40.52 -27.77
C ALA A 151 38.01 -40.08 -26.70
N GLY A 152 37.47 -38.85 -26.83
CA GLY A 152 36.43 -38.30 -25.89
C GLY A 152 36.99 -37.81 -24.55
N GLN A 153 38.33 -37.82 -24.33
CA GLN A 153 38.98 -37.34 -23.12
C GLN A 153 39.79 -36.07 -23.40
N ALA A 154 39.63 -35.07 -22.52
CA ALA A 154 40.43 -33.86 -22.55
C ALA A 154 41.86 -34.18 -22.08
N ARG A 155 42.82 -33.88 -22.91
CA ARG A 155 44.24 -34.18 -22.67
C ARG A 155 45.09 -32.97 -23.00
N SER A 156 46.21 -32.83 -22.32
CA SER A 156 47.18 -31.79 -22.56
C SER A 156 48.52 -32.42 -22.93
N PHE A 157 49.04 -32.07 -24.08
CA PHE A 157 50.32 -32.54 -24.59
C PHE A 157 51.33 -31.41 -24.49
N VAL A 158 52.49 -31.68 -23.87
CA VAL A 158 53.56 -30.73 -23.75
C VAL A 158 54.71 -31.25 -24.61
N PHE A 159 55.04 -30.52 -25.65
CA PHE A 159 56.18 -30.80 -26.52
C PHE A 159 57.35 -30.01 -26.02
N VAL A 160 58.47 -30.69 -25.71
CA VAL A 160 59.56 -30.08 -24.93
C VAL A 160 60.81 -29.80 -25.77
N THR A 161 61.17 -30.70 -26.63
CA THR A 161 62.48 -30.58 -27.37
C THR A 161 62.44 -31.34 -28.69
N GLN A 162 63.16 -30.84 -29.64
CA GLN A 162 63.49 -31.52 -30.91
C GLN A 162 64.95 -31.82 -30.99
N HIS A 163 65.31 -33.06 -31.26
CA HIS A 163 66.67 -33.49 -31.50
C HIS A 163 66.72 -34.56 -32.64
N GLU A 164 67.56 -34.41 -33.62
CA GLU A 164 67.69 -35.32 -34.74
C GLU A 164 66.38 -35.72 -35.44
N GLY A 165 65.49 -34.77 -35.67
CA GLY A 165 64.18 -35.01 -36.29
C GLY A 165 63.14 -35.69 -35.38
N ARG A 166 63.46 -35.87 -34.11
CA ARG A 166 62.55 -36.43 -33.11
C ARG A 166 62.06 -35.37 -32.13
N LEU A 167 60.74 -35.34 -31.92
CA LEU A 167 60.07 -34.48 -30.95
C LEU A 167 59.80 -35.28 -29.69
N ALA A 168 60.32 -34.86 -28.55
CA ALA A 168 59.96 -35.45 -27.25
C ALA A 168 58.96 -34.62 -26.51
N GLY A 169 58.06 -35.30 -25.79
CA GLY A 169 57.04 -34.65 -25.00
C GLY A 169 56.41 -35.57 -23.95
N TYR A 170 55.40 -35.04 -23.27
CA TYR A 170 54.64 -35.78 -22.28
C TYR A 170 53.17 -35.42 -22.32
N GLU A 171 52.33 -36.36 -21.92
CA GLU A 171 50.89 -36.16 -21.72
C GLU A 171 50.60 -35.84 -20.26
N VAL A 172 49.82 -34.82 -20.04
CA VAL A 172 49.33 -34.40 -18.70
C VAL A 172 47.85 -34.60 -18.65
N GLU A 173 47.36 -35.18 -17.57
CA GLU A 173 45.93 -35.21 -17.30
C GLU A 173 45.46 -33.81 -16.87
N THR A 174 44.47 -33.26 -17.56
CA THR A 174 44.05 -31.88 -17.37
C THR A 174 43.61 -31.59 -15.91
N ARG A 175 42.99 -32.56 -15.23
CA ARG A 175 42.60 -32.44 -13.83
C ARG A 175 43.79 -32.35 -12.88
N ALA A 176 44.94 -32.89 -13.24
CA ALA A 176 46.15 -32.82 -12.46
C ALA A 176 46.76 -31.40 -12.41
N LEU A 177 46.24 -30.45 -13.19
CA LEU A 177 46.62 -29.04 -13.14
C LEU A 177 45.97 -28.29 -11.95
N ALA A 178 44.95 -28.86 -11.29
CA ALA A 178 44.26 -28.23 -10.18
C ALA A 178 45.19 -27.73 -9.04
N PRO A 179 46.21 -28.47 -8.57
CA PRO A 179 47.13 -28.01 -7.54
C PRO A 179 47.96 -26.78 -7.93
N PHE A 180 48.27 -26.62 -9.21
CA PHE A 180 49.02 -25.45 -9.70
C PHE A 180 48.16 -24.21 -9.77
N ILE A 181 46.89 -24.39 -10.20
CA ILE A 181 45.89 -23.32 -10.17
C ILE A 181 45.60 -22.92 -8.72
N ALA A 182 45.49 -23.89 -7.80
CA ALA A 182 45.34 -23.62 -6.39
C ALA A 182 46.50 -22.80 -5.82
N ALA A 183 47.75 -23.20 -6.15
CA ALA A 183 48.96 -22.47 -5.75
C ALA A 183 48.96 -21.02 -6.26
N ALA A 184 48.52 -20.79 -7.50
CA ALA A 184 48.38 -19.45 -8.07
C ALA A 184 47.38 -18.58 -7.33
N VAL A 185 46.31 -19.19 -6.79
CA VAL A 185 45.32 -18.49 -5.93
C VAL A 185 45.89 -18.17 -4.55
N ASP A 186 46.71 -19.08 -3.99
CA ASP A 186 47.27 -18.95 -2.64
C ASP A 186 48.55 -18.06 -2.62
N GLU A 187 49.11 -17.68 -3.77
CA GLU A 187 50.27 -16.79 -3.90
C GLU A 187 49.99 -15.37 -3.37
N GLY A 188 48.72 -14.93 -3.42
CA GLY A 188 48.32 -13.63 -2.93
C GLY A 188 46.95 -13.19 -3.48
N PRO A 189 46.45 -11.99 -3.11
CA PRO A 189 45.19 -11.50 -3.59
C PRO A 189 45.15 -11.38 -5.11
N LEU A 190 44.04 -11.80 -5.73
CA LEU A 190 43.82 -11.70 -7.18
C LEU A 190 43.37 -10.30 -7.60
N LEU A 191 42.84 -9.50 -6.68
CA LEU A 191 42.57 -8.10 -6.89
C LEU A 191 43.76 -7.27 -6.38
N PRO A 192 44.18 -6.21 -7.09
CA PRO A 192 45.20 -5.30 -6.62
C PRO A 192 44.85 -4.64 -5.30
N ASP A 193 45.84 -4.45 -4.41
CA ASP A 193 45.66 -3.79 -3.12
C ASP A 193 45.15 -2.34 -3.23
N SER A 194 45.39 -1.70 -4.38
CA SER A 194 44.86 -0.37 -4.71
C SER A 194 43.31 -0.36 -4.83
N LEU A 195 42.72 -1.51 -5.10
CA LEU A 195 41.27 -1.69 -5.13
C LEU A 195 40.82 -2.20 -3.77
N GLY A 196 39.94 -1.45 -3.09
CA GLY A 196 39.39 -1.87 -1.80
C GLY A 196 40.36 -1.78 -0.61
N HIS A 197 41.49 -1.04 -0.74
CA HIS A 197 42.47 -0.85 0.33
C HIS A 197 42.97 -2.16 0.96
N GLY A 198 43.12 -3.23 0.15
CA GLY A 198 43.56 -4.54 0.60
C GLY A 198 42.56 -5.32 1.48
N ARG A 199 41.31 -4.87 1.57
CA ARG A 199 40.27 -5.49 2.40
C ARG A 199 39.54 -6.66 1.75
N VAL A 200 39.68 -6.82 0.44
CA VAL A 200 39.01 -7.87 -0.33
C VAL A 200 39.99 -8.97 -0.68
N GLY A 201 40.00 -10.02 0.11
CA GLY A 201 40.80 -11.22 -0.14
C GLY A 201 40.13 -12.21 -1.10
N ASN A 202 40.86 -13.29 -1.44
CA ASN A 202 40.38 -14.36 -2.31
C ASN A 202 39.24 -15.18 -1.69
N ASP A 203 38.95 -15.02 -0.41
CA ASP A 203 37.77 -15.60 0.31
C ASP A 203 36.45 -14.95 -0.12
N ARG A 204 36.51 -13.76 -0.69
CA ARG A 204 35.36 -13.04 -1.27
C ARG A 204 35.15 -13.30 -2.77
N LEU A 205 35.90 -14.23 -3.32
CA LEU A 205 35.84 -14.62 -4.73
C LEU A 205 35.43 -16.08 -4.87
N ALA A 206 34.41 -16.35 -5.70
CA ALA A 206 34.14 -17.71 -6.18
C ALA A 206 34.91 -17.90 -7.50
N LEU A 207 35.69 -18.98 -7.58
CA LEU A 207 36.59 -19.24 -8.67
C LEU A 207 36.23 -20.58 -9.30
N VAL A 208 36.09 -20.62 -10.62
CA VAL A 208 35.93 -21.85 -11.39
C VAL A 208 36.80 -21.77 -12.63
N VAL A 209 37.67 -22.74 -12.79
CA VAL A 209 38.49 -22.86 -14.00
C VAL A 209 38.05 -24.10 -14.76
N ARG A 210 37.80 -23.92 -16.05
CA ARG A 210 37.40 -25.00 -16.98
C ARG A 210 38.42 -25.13 -18.07
N ASP A 211 38.57 -26.35 -18.56
CA ASP A 211 39.41 -26.58 -19.75
C ASP A 211 38.70 -26.16 -21.06
N ALA A 212 39.36 -26.35 -22.19
CA ALA A 212 38.82 -26.01 -23.51
C ALA A 212 37.53 -26.79 -23.88
N GLN A 213 37.22 -27.90 -23.18
CA GLN A 213 36.02 -28.70 -23.34
C GLN A 213 34.95 -28.38 -22.32
N GLY A 214 35.18 -27.38 -21.44
CA GLY A 214 34.26 -26.95 -20.40
C GLY A 214 34.28 -27.83 -19.14
N VAL A 215 35.20 -28.79 -19.03
CA VAL A 215 35.33 -29.63 -17.83
C VAL A 215 35.96 -28.81 -16.69
N VAL A 216 35.39 -28.90 -15.50
CA VAL A 216 35.91 -28.18 -14.33
C VAL A 216 37.24 -28.80 -13.89
N VAL A 217 38.30 -28.00 -13.96
CA VAL A 217 39.64 -28.35 -13.52
C VAL A 217 39.89 -27.91 -12.09
N PHE A 218 39.45 -26.69 -11.74
CA PHE A 218 39.60 -26.14 -10.41
C PHE A 218 38.29 -25.45 -9.99
N ARG A 219 37.91 -25.61 -8.72
CA ARG A 219 36.74 -24.97 -8.16
C ARG A 219 36.99 -24.57 -6.71
N ARG A 220 36.75 -23.30 -6.40
CA ARG A 220 36.71 -22.76 -5.06
C ARG A 220 35.45 -21.91 -4.93
N VAL A 221 34.43 -22.45 -4.29
CA VAL A 221 33.13 -21.76 -4.12
C VAL A 221 32.89 -21.55 -2.63
N PRO A 222 32.87 -20.29 -2.18
CA PRO A 222 32.47 -19.94 -0.82
C PRO A 222 30.98 -20.21 -0.57
N PRO A 223 30.52 -20.16 0.69
CA PRO A 223 29.12 -20.47 1.05
C PRO A 223 28.09 -19.40 0.65
N TRP A 224 28.51 -18.36 -0.06
CA TRP A 224 27.63 -17.33 -0.62
C TRP A 224 27.41 -17.55 -2.11
N SER A 225 26.27 -17.03 -2.64
CA SER A 225 25.98 -17.01 -4.08
C SER A 225 25.87 -15.57 -4.56
N GLY A 226 26.52 -15.23 -5.66
CA GLY A 226 26.50 -13.90 -6.25
C GLY A 226 26.12 -13.93 -7.73
N SER A 227 25.66 -12.79 -8.24
CA SER A 227 25.33 -12.59 -9.65
C SER A 227 26.41 -11.78 -10.42
N LEU A 228 27.44 -11.33 -9.73
CA LEU A 228 28.49 -10.46 -10.27
C LEU A 228 29.63 -11.32 -10.82
N ARG A 229 29.41 -11.84 -12.02
CA ARG A 229 30.25 -12.85 -12.67
C ARG A 229 30.95 -12.27 -13.89
N ALA A 230 32.21 -12.60 -14.03
CA ALA A 230 32.98 -12.44 -15.27
C ALA A 230 33.65 -13.74 -15.68
N VAL A 231 33.82 -13.92 -16.97
CA VAL A 231 34.49 -15.06 -17.55
C VAL A 231 35.59 -14.54 -18.46
N VAL A 232 36.80 -15.04 -18.25
CA VAL A 232 37.98 -14.76 -19.12
C VAL A 232 38.44 -16.06 -19.72
N VAL A 233 38.68 -16.07 -21.04
CA VAL A 233 39.19 -17.20 -21.78
C VAL A 233 40.69 -16.95 -22.05
N GLY A 234 41.52 -17.94 -21.78
CA GLY A 234 42.95 -17.89 -22.05
C GLY A 234 43.24 -17.85 -23.55
N ASP A 235 43.99 -16.85 -23.96
CA ASP A 235 44.48 -16.66 -25.32
C ASP A 235 46.01 -16.82 -25.36
N ASP A 236 46.63 -16.47 -26.48
CA ASP A 236 48.10 -16.54 -26.66
C ASP A 236 48.88 -15.62 -25.70
N ALA A 237 48.20 -14.62 -25.08
CA ALA A 237 48.81 -13.72 -24.11
C ALA A 237 49.18 -14.44 -22.79
N TYR A 238 48.56 -15.57 -22.52
CA TYR A 238 48.80 -16.38 -21.31
C TYR A 238 49.82 -17.51 -21.55
N SER A 239 50.86 -17.29 -22.39
CA SER A 239 51.98 -18.22 -22.62
C SER A 239 51.60 -19.63 -23.10
N GLY A 240 50.43 -19.81 -23.72
CA GLY A 240 49.97 -21.08 -24.30
C GLY A 240 49.63 -22.20 -23.30
N ALA A 241 50.14 -22.15 -22.07
CA ALA A 241 49.97 -23.22 -21.07
C ALA A 241 48.50 -23.43 -20.63
N LEU A 242 47.68 -22.37 -20.67
CA LEU A 242 46.24 -22.40 -20.38
C LEU A 242 45.40 -21.93 -21.59
N ARG A 243 45.94 -22.09 -22.81
CA ARG A 243 45.21 -21.72 -24.02
C ARG A 243 43.90 -22.50 -24.13
N GLY A 244 42.80 -21.76 -24.34
CA GLY A 244 41.44 -22.32 -24.40
C GLY A 244 40.82 -22.66 -23.06
N PHE A 245 41.54 -22.53 -21.95
CA PHE A 245 40.92 -22.59 -20.62
C PHE A 245 40.10 -21.33 -20.36
N SER A 246 39.09 -21.43 -19.52
CA SER A 246 38.31 -20.29 -19.07
C SER A 246 38.33 -20.20 -17.54
N ALA A 247 38.54 -18.99 -17.03
CA ALA A 247 38.40 -18.66 -15.63
C ALA A 247 37.10 -17.87 -15.43
N GLU A 248 36.29 -18.35 -14.57
CA GLU A 248 35.05 -17.72 -14.15
C GLU A 248 35.23 -17.24 -12.71
N VAL A 249 35.01 -15.94 -12.49
CA VAL A 249 35.15 -15.31 -11.18
C VAL A 249 33.85 -14.59 -10.86
N GLU A 250 33.32 -14.87 -9.67
CA GLU A 250 32.22 -14.13 -9.09
C GLU A 250 32.68 -13.39 -7.84
N ILE A 251 32.21 -12.16 -7.64
CA ILE A 251 32.54 -11.35 -6.47
C ILE A 251 31.34 -11.39 -5.51
N ASP A 252 31.64 -11.55 -4.21
CA ASP A 252 30.64 -11.42 -3.14
C ASP A 252 30.01 -10.02 -3.18
N PRO A 253 28.67 -9.90 -3.36
CA PRO A 253 28.00 -8.60 -3.34
C PRO A 253 28.21 -7.81 -2.04
N SER A 254 28.51 -8.49 -0.93
CA SER A 254 28.81 -7.85 0.36
C SER A 254 30.15 -7.12 0.38
N ALA A 255 31.04 -7.41 -0.57
CA ALA A 255 32.32 -6.70 -0.76
C ALA A 255 32.16 -5.37 -1.55
N ALA A 256 30.96 -5.11 -2.10
CA ALA A 256 30.72 -3.90 -2.90
C ALA A 256 31.04 -2.58 -2.15
N PRO A 257 30.80 -2.41 -0.84
CA PRO A 257 31.16 -1.18 -0.13
C PRO A 257 32.66 -0.93 -0.06
N ASP A 258 33.47 -2.00 -0.13
CA ASP A 258 34.93 -1.91 -0.10
C ASP A 258 35.56 -1.66 -1.50
N LEU A 259 34.84 -2.06 -2.55
CA LEU A 259 35.30 -1.99 -3.94
C LEU A 259 34.77 -0.78 -4.72
N VAL A 260 33.56 -0.31 -4.39
CA VAL A 260 32.92 0.76 -5.13
C VAL A 260 32.50 1.86 -4.16
N ILE A 261 32.82 3.12 -4.50
CA ILE A 261 32.43 4.29 -3.70
C ILE A 261 30.91 4.35 -3.57
N GLY A 262 30.41 4.30 -2.33
CA GLY A 262 28.99 4.28 -2.03
C GLY A 262 28.33 2.88 -2.07
N GLY A 263 29.05 1.85 -2.48
CA GLY A 263 28.56 0.46 -2.51
C GLY A 263 27.36 0.25 -3.42
N LEU A 264 26.63 -0.84 -3.20
CA LEU A 264 25.35 -1.08 -3.87
C LEU A 264 24.23 -0.32 -3.15
N PRO A 265 23.45 0.51 -3.86
CA PRO A 265 22.37 1.29 -3.23
C PRO A 265 21.29 0.38 -2.66
N ARG A 266 20.91 0.64 -1.40
CA ARG A 266 19.78 -0.04 -0.76
C ARG A 266 18.46 0.50 -1.31
N SER A 267 17.53 -0.38 -1.59
CA SER A 267 16.20 0.02 -2.02
C SER A 267 15.49 0.79 -0.90
N ARG A 268 15.14 2.05 -1.15
CA ARG A 268 14.31 2.88 -0.27
C ARG A 268 12.85 2.93 -0.73
N LEU A 269 12.47 2.03 -1.63
CA LEU A 269 11.14 2.02 -2.26
C LEU A 269 10.00 1.98 -1.22
N ALA A 270 10.16 1.16 -0.18
CA ALA A 270 9.15 1.07 0.90
C ALA A 270 8.95 2.41 1.64
N GLN A 271 10.04 3.14 1.93
CA GLN A 271 9.98 4.45 2.60
C GLN A 271 9.32 5.50 1.70
N ILE A 272 9.65 5.48 0.41
CA ILE A 272 9.08 6.38 -0.60
C ILE A 272 7.58 6.12 -0.75
N LEU A 273 7.17 4.85 -0.88
CA LEU A 273 5.76 4.47 -0.97
C LEU A 273 4.97 4.86 0.29
N ALA A 274 5.56 4.70 1.48
CA ALA A 274 4.94 5.14 2.72
C ALA A 274 4.71 6.66 2.76
N LEU A 275 5.69 7.45 2.29
CA LEU A 275 5.59 8.92 2.25
C LEU A 275 4.52 9.39 1.25
N VAL A 276 4.46 8.79 0.08
CA VAL A 276 3.43 9.06 -0.94
C VAL A 276 2.05 8.66 -0.44
N GLY A 277 1.94 7.50 0.22
CA GLY A 277 0.70 7.04 0.85
C GLY A 277 0.19 8.00 1.93
N LEU A 278 1.09 8.51 2.78
CA LEU A 278 0.75 9.50 3.80
C LEU A 278 0.24 10.81 3.17
N ALA A 279 0.93 11.32 2.14
CA ALA A 279 0.52 12.53 1.44
C ALA A 279 -0.85 12.37 0.75
N ALA A 280 -1.08 11.24 0.10
CA ALA A 280 -2.37 10.90 -0.49
C ALA A 280 -3.49 10.79 0.56
N GLY A 281 -3.21 10.16 1.70
CA GLY A 281 -4.15 10.06 2.82
C GLY A 281 -4.55 11.43 3.38
N LEU A 282 -3.59 12.32 3.58
CA LEU A 282 -3.85 13.70 4.01
C LEU A 282 -4.73 14.46 3.00
N LEU A 283 -4.47 14.30 1.70
CA LEU A 283 -5.29 14.91 0.66
C LEU A 283 -6.74 14.42 0.71
N VAL A 284 -6.95 13.11 0.85
CA VAL A 284 -8.30 12.51 0.96
C VAL A 284 -9.03 13.04 2.20
N VAL A 285 -8.37 13.08 3.37
CA VAL A 285 -8.97 13.62 4.60
C VAL A 285 -9.39 15.07 4.41
N THR A 286 -8.54 15.89 3.80
CA THR A 286 -8.83 17.31 3.53
C THR A 286 -10.02 17.47 2.59
N LEU A 287 -10.10 16.68 1.51
CA LEU A 287 -11.24 16.69 0.57
C LEU A 287 -12.55 16.29 1.25
N VAL A 288 -12.52 15.28 2.11
CA VAL A 288 -13.70 14.84 2.88
C VAL A 288 -14.16 15.93 3.86
N GLN A 289 -13.22 16.57 4.56
CA GLN A 289 -13.56 17.68 5.48
C GLN A 289 -14.18 18.87 4.75
N LEU A 290 -13.58 19.30 3.63
CA LEU A 290 -14.13 20.36 2.79
C LEU A 290 -15.53 20.03 2.26
N GLY A 291 -15.77 18.78 1.87
CA GLY A 291 -17.07 18.30 1.46
C GLY A 291 -18.12 18.44 2.59
N ARG A 292 -17.74 18.04 3.80
CA ARG A 292 -18.61 18.17 5.00
C ARG A 292 -18.91 19.63 5.37
N GLU A 293 -17.91 20.50 5.33
CA GLU A 293 -18.10 21.93 5.61
C GLU A 293 -19.06 22.57 4.61
N ARG A 294 -18.88 22.33 3.32
CA ARG A 294 -19.80 22.83 2.27
C ARG A 294 -21.23 22.31 2.43
N ALA A 295 -21.38 21.03 2.81
CA ALA A 295 -22.69 20.46 3.06
C ALA A 295 -23.37 21.15 4.26
N LEU A 296 -22.62 21.41 5.34
CA LEU A 296 -23.13 22.14 6.51
C LEU A 296 -23.50 23.60 6.19
N GLU A 297 -22.69 24.29 5.38
CA GLU A 297 -23.00 25.67 4.94
C GLU A 297 -24.27 25.73 4.08
N ARG A 298 -24.46 24.78 3.16
CA ARG A 298 -25.69 24.68 2.36
C ARG A 298 -26.91 24.45 3.24
N LEU A 299 -26.83 23.51 4.17
CA LEU A 299 -27.92 23.24 5.11
C LEU A 299 -28.26 24.47 5.97
N ARG A 300 -27.25 25.26 6.39
CA ARG A 300 -27.47 26.52 7.12
C ARG A 300 -28.14 27.58 6.25
N ALA A 301 -27.71 27.72 5.00
CA ALA A 301 -28.28 28.68 4.07
C ALA A 301 -29.76 28.33 3.75
N GLU A 302 -30.05 27.07 3.48
CA GLU A 302 -31.42 26.57 3.26
C GLU A 302 -32.31 26.79 4.50
N PHE A 303 -31.76 26.55 5.70
CA PHE A 303 -32.43 26.82 6.96
C PHE A 303 -32.85 28.29 7.11
N VAL A 304 -31.89 29.21 6.90
CA VAL A 304 -32.15 30.66 7.02
C VAL A 304 -33.17 31.13 5.98
N ALA A 305 -33.07 30.62 4.75
CA ALA A 305 -34.02 30.96 3.67
C ALA A 305 -35.43 30.47 3.99
N SER A 306 -35.60 29.22 4.41
CA SER A 306 -36.89 28.62 4.77
C SER A 306 -37.50 29.31 5.98
N ALA A 307 -36.71 29.52 7.06
CA ALA A 307 -37.16 30.23 8.25
C ALA A 307 -37.64 31.65 7.92
N SER A 308 -36.91 32.37 7.09
CA SER A 308 -37.28 33.73 6.67
C SER A 308 -38.59 33.77 5.88
N HIS A 309 -38.82 32.76 5.02
CA HIS A 309 -40.06 32.64 4.26
C HIS A 309 -41.28 32.34 5.18
N GLU A 310 -41.13 31.39 6.09
CA GLU A 310 -42.19 30.99 7.03
C GLU A 310 -42.52 32.08 8.06
N LEU A 311 -41.59 32.95 8.42
CA LEU A 311 -41.82 34.12 9.28
C LEU A 311 -42.49 35.26 8.53
N ARG A 312 -42.23 35.48 7.26
CA ARG A 312 -42.75 36.60 6.47
C ARG A 312 -44.26 36.51 6.27
N THR A 313 -44.79 35.33 6.02
CA THR A 313 -46.23 35.13 5.73
C THR A 313 -47.14 35.55 6.90
N PRO A 314 -46.97 35.03 8.14
CA PRO A 314 -47.79 35.44 9.28
C PRO A 314 -47.56 36.90 9.64
N LEU A 315 -46.35 37.41 9.53
CA LEU A 315 -46.04 38.81 9.78
C LEU A 315 -46.78 39.75 8.82
N THR A 316 -46.87 39.37 7.53
CA THR A 316 -47.63 40.13 6.52
C THR A 316 -49.12 40.12 6.85
N GLN A 317 -49.67 38.99 7.25
CA GLN A 317 -51.08 38.89 7.66
C GLN A 317 -51.36 39.70 8.89
N LEU A 318 -50.55 39.59 9.95
CA LEU A 318 -50.64 40.40 11.15
C LEU A 318 -50.68 41.89 10.82
N ARG A 319 -49.73 42.35 10.00
CA ARG A 319 -49.64 43.75 9.58
C ARG A 319 -50.88 44.19 8.80
N MET A 320 -51.34 43.37 7.86
CA MET A 320 -52.52 43.67 7.03
C MET A 320 -53.77 43.84 7.89
N PHE A 321 -54.09 42.91 8.80
CA PHE A 321 -55.25 43.00 9.66
C PHE A 321 -55.15 44.11 10.70
N ALA A 322 -53.98 44.34 11.28
CA ALA A 322 -53.72 45.44 12.18
C ALA A 322 -53.89 46.81 11.49
N GLU A 323 -53.42 46.92 10.24
CA GLU A 323 -53.57 48.16 9.46
C GLU A 323 -55.03 48.38 9.05
N THR A 324 -55.80 47.33 8.73
CA THR A 324 -57.22 47.38 8.42
C THR A 324 -58.01 47.88 9.63
N LEU A 325 -57.71 47.37 10.82
CA LEU A 325 -58.32 47.84 12.09
C LEU A 325 -57.95 49.30 12.40
N ARG A 326 -56.65 49.68 12.27
CA ARG A 326 -56.16 51.02 12.54
C ARG A 326 -56.76 52.08 11.61
N LEU A 327 -57.01 51.75 10.35
CA LEU A 327 -57.59 52.65 9.35
C LEU A 327 -59.10 52.69 9.40
N GLY A 328 -59.73 52.00 10.33
CA GLY A 328 -61.23 51.95 10.47
C GLY A 328 -61.93 51.36 9.25
N ARG A 329 -61.27 50.51 8.47
CA ARG A 329 -61.79 49.91 7.22
C ARG A 329 -62.66 48.67 7.49
N VAL A 330 -63.10 48.49 8.71
CA VAL A 330 -63.95 47.38 9.17
C VAL A 330 -65.42 47.83 9.11
N ARG A 331 -66.25 47.00 8.48
CA ARG A 331 -67.63 47.35 8.14
C ARG A 331 -68.63 46.90 9.21
N SER A 332 -68.26 45.95 10.09
CA SER A 332 -69.13 45.45 11.18
C SER A 332 -68.28 45.02 12.38
N GLU A 333 -68.93 44.88 13.55
CA GLU A 333 -68.28 44.38 14.77
C GLU A 333 -67.80 42.92 14.60
N GLU A 334 -68.53 42.11 13.83
CA GLU A 334 -68.15 40.74 13.55
C GLU A 334 -66.84 40.70 12.67
N GLU A 335 -66.70 41.65 11.75
CA GLU A 335 -65.47 41.77 10.93
C GLU A 335 -64.30 42.26 11.78
N ARG A 336 -64.56 43.14 12.76
CA ARG A 336 -63.57 43.58 13.73
C ARG A 336 -63.09 42.40 14.60
N GLN A 337 -64.00 41.62 15.13
CA GLN A 337 -63.68 40.45 15.95
C GLN A 337 -62.93 39.39 15.15
N ARG A 338 -63.33 39.09 13.91
CA ARG A 338 -62.58 38.16 13.02
C ARG A 338 -61.18 38.63 12.76
N SER A 339 -60.99 39.94 12.59
CA SER A 339 -59.63 40.51 12.37
C SER A 339 -58.75 40.34 13.62
N LEU A 340 -59.29 40.56 14.81
CA LEU A 340 -58.59 40.33 16.08
C LEU A 340 -58.26 38.85 16.29
N ASP A 341 -59.19 37.94 15.96
CA ASP A 341 -59.00 36.50 16.07
C ASP A 341 -57.90 36.00 15.10
N VAL A 342 -57.78 36.59 13.89
CA VAL A 342 -56.67 36.29 12.96
C VAL A 342 -55.36 36.80 13.53
N ILE A 343 -55.32 38.02 14.07
CA ILE A 343 -54.12 38.59 14.69
C ILE A 343 -53.64 37.70 15.85
N ASP A 344 -54.51 37.32 16.75
CA ASP A 344 -54.16 36.48 17.90
C ASP A 344 -53.63 35.09 17.44
N ARG A 345 -54.32 34.47 16.48
CA ARG A 345 -53.90 33.18 15.93
C ARG A 345 -52.55 33.23 15.25
N GLU A 346 -52.29 34.23 14.38
CA GLU A 346 -51.02 34.36 13.68
C GLU A 346 -49.87 34.77 14.62
N ALA A 347 -50.18 35.56 15.70
CA ALA A 347 -49.18 35.88 16.72
C ALA A 347 -48.76 34.64 17.52
N ARG A 348 -49.70 33.80 17.95
CA ARG A 348 -49.39 32.51 18.60
C ARG A 348 -48.61 31.59 17.70
N ARG A 349 -48.98 31.54 16.41
CA ARG A 349 -48.25 30.76 15.41
C ARG A 349 -46.81 31.24 15.25
N LEU A 350 -46.59 32.56 15.18
CA LEU A 350 -45.25 33.16 15.07
C LEU A 350 -44.40 32.84 16.32
N ALA A 351 -44.99 32.95 17.51
CA ALA A 351 -44.31 32.60 18.76
C ALA A 351 -43.85 31.13 18.76
N HIS A 352 -44.73 30.21 18.33
CA HIS A 352 -44.39 28.78 18.21
C HIS A 352 -43.29 28.51 17.16
N LEU A 353 -43.29 29.22 16.02
CA LEU A 353 -42.23 29.14 15.01
C LEU A 353 -40.90 29.62 15.56
N VAL A 354 -40.86 30.78 16.26
CA VAL A 354 -39.67 31.33 16.87
C VAL A 354 -39.09 30.37 17.92
N GLU A 355 -39.96 29.79 18.78
CA GLU A 355 -39.54 28.82 19.79
C GLU A 355 -38.90 27.58 19.15
N ASN A 356 -39.51 27.04 18.11
CA ASN A 356 -38.96 25.91 17.36
C ASN A 356 -37.60 26.24 16.71
N LEU A 357 -37.42 27.46 16.19
CA LEU A 357 -36.16 27.95 15.61
C LEU A 357 -35.07 28.12 16.68
N LEU A 358 -35.42 28.70 17.84
CA LEU A 358 -34.49 28.89 18.96
C LEU A 358 -34.04 27.56 19.55
N GLN A 359 -34.95 26.62 19.72
CA GLN A 359 -34.66 25.27 20.18
C GLN A 359 -33.75 24.54 19.18
N PHE A 360 -34.01 24.68 17.88
CA PHE A 360 -33.14 24.16 16.85
C PHE A 360 -31.73 24.75 16.93
N SER A 361 -31.62 26.08 17.15
CA SER A 361 -30.32 26.77 17.30
C SER A 361 -29.58 26.37 18.57
N ARG A 362 -30.30 26.24 19.71
CA ARG A 362 -29.73 25.78 20.99
C ARG A 362 -29.31 24.31 20.95
N SER A 363 -30.03 23.49 20.21
CA SER A 363 -29.75 22.06 20.04
C SER A 363 -28.46 21.77 19.24
N GLY A 364 -27.72 22.79 18.77
CA GLY A 364 -26.35 22.66 18.24
C GLY A 364 -25.29 22.31 19.30
N ARG A 365 -25.59 22.43 20.59
CA ARG A 365 -24.66 22.27 21.72
C ARG A 365 -24.93 21.04 22.60
N GLY A 366 -25.37 19.94 22.03
CA GLY A 366 -25.59 18.67 22.72
C GLY A 366 -27.05 18.24 22.70
N ALA A 367 -27.33 17.11 22.04
CA ALA A 367 -28.53 16.36 22.34
C ALA A 367 -28.51 16.01 23.85
N PRO A 368 -29.66 15.98 24.56
CA PRO A 368 -29.67 15.46 25.92
C PRO A 368 -29.06 14.07 25.91
N GLY A 369 -27.93 13.93 26.62
CA GLY A 369 -27.15 12.68 26.62
C GLY A 369 -27.87 11.58 27.40
N PRO A 370 -27.33 10.36 27.37
CA PRO A 370 -27.79 9.21 28.15
C PRO A 370 -27.71 9.44 29.68
N ASP A 371 -27.14 10.56 30.12
CA ASP A 371 -27.00 10.94 31.54
C ASP A 371 -28.21 11.71 32.12
N SER A 372 -29.29 11.88 31.35
CA SER A 372 -30.54 12.47 31.90
C SER A 372 -31.06 11.63 33.05
N PRO A 373 -31.58 12.27 34.13
CA PRO A 373 -32.16 11.52 35.24
C PRO A 373 -33.37 10.69 34.79
N PRO A 374 -33.59 9.50 35.39
CA PRO A 374 -34.79 8.71 35.11
C PRO A 374 -36.02 9.49 35.50
N ARG A 375 -37.04 9.50 34.64
CA ARG A 375 -38.32 10.18 34.80
C ARG A 375 -39.45 9.21 34.54
N GLU A 376 -40.51 9.33 35.32
CA GLU A 376 -41.75 8.66 35.04
C GLU A 376 -42.49 9.41 33.90
N LEU A 377 -42.80 8.68 32.83
CA LEU A 377 -43.35 9.28 31.62
C LEU A 377 -44.86 9.53 31.68
N GLY A 378 -45.60 8.70 32.43
CA GLY A 378 -47.05 8.80 32.53
C GLY A 378 -47.55 10.18 32.97
N PRO A 379 -47.08 10.71 34.11
CA PRO A 379 -47.43 12.06 34.56
C PRO A 379 -47.08 13.17 33.55
N LEU A 380 -45.92 13.06 32.88
CA LEU A 380 -45.51 14.03 31.86
C LEU A 380 -46.45 14.01 30.64
N VAL A 381 -46.87 12.81 30.21
CA VAL A 381 -47.86 12.67 29.12
C VAL A 381 -49.21 13.30 29.54
N ALA A 382 -49.71 13.00 30.74
CA ALA A 382 -50.96 13.57 31.24
C ALA A 382 -50.94 15.10 31.28
N GLU A 383 -49.83 15.70 31.79
CA GLU A 383 -49.66 17.16 31.84
C GLU A 383 -49.73 17.80 30.43
N VAL A 384 -49.07 17.17 29.44
CA VAL A 384 -49.06 17.67 28.04
C VAL A 384 -50.48 17.55 27.45
N LEU A 385 -51.17 16.45 27.67
CA LEU A 385 -52.54 16.26 27.16
C LEU A 385 -53.50 17.29 27.73
N GLU A 386 -53.42 17.61 29.03
CA GLU A 386 -54.23 18.69 29.63
C GLU A 386 -53.89 20.05 28.99
N SER A 387 -52.62 20.37 28.79
CA SER A 387 -52.21 21.62 28.13
C SER A 387 -52.64 21.72 26.66
N PHE A 388 -52.74 20.58 25.96
CA PHE A 388 -53.15 20.50 24.55
C PHE A 388 -54.66 20.42 24.35
N ARG A 389 -55.48 20.15 25.38
CA ARG A 389 -56.93 20.01 25.32
C ARG A 389 -57.63 21.20 24.63
N PRO A 390 -57.33 22.48 24.96
CA PRO A 390 -57.94 23.61 24.28
C PRO A 390 -57.66 23.65 22.76
N VAL A 391 -56.48 23.18 22.34
CA VAL A 391 -56.12 23.11 20.93
C VAL A 391 -56.92 22.01 20.23
N ALA A 392 -57.03 20.83 20.83
CA ALA A 392 -57.86 19.73 20.33
C ALA A 392 -59.33 20.16 20.20
N GLU A 393 -59.92 20.81 21.22
CA GLU A 393 -61.32 21.32 21.21
C GLU A 393 -61.50 22.34 20.08
N SER A 394 -60.55 23.24 19.84
CA SER A 394 -60.66 24.23 18.76
C SER A 394 -60.70 23.62 17.35
N THR A 395 -60.14 22.42 17.18
CA THR A 395 -60.19 21.63 15.94
C THR A 395 -61.31 20.59 15.92
N GLY A 396 -62.04 20.48 17.02
CA GLY A 396 -63.10 19.47 17.22
C GLY A 396 -62.54 18.06 17.46
N ALA A 397 -61.24 17.91 17.63
CA ALA A 397 -60.61 16.62 17.85
C ALA A 397 -60.83 16.12 19.29
N ARG A 398 -60.98 14.81 19.46
CA ARG A 398 -61.08 14.14 20.76
C ARG A 398 -59.77 13.44 21.08
N LEU A 399 -59.23 13.62 22.31
CA LEU A 399 -58.05 12.92 22.77
C LEU A 399 -58.47 11.66 23.52
N ARG A 400 -57.94 10.51 23.09
CA ARG A 400 -58.09 9.23 23.79
C ARG A 400 -56.70 8.79 24.22
N ALA A 401 -56.50 8.64 25.53
CA ALA A 401 -55.18 8.27 26.08
C ALA A 401 -55.28 6.94 26.85
N GLU A 402 -54.37 6.04 26.54
CA GLU A 402 -54.14 4.79 27.24
C GLU A 402 -52.67 4.81 27.74
N ILE A 403 -52.48 5.04 29.04
CA ILE A 403 -51.18 5.24 29.66
C ILE A 403 -50.96 4.15 30.71
N ALA A 404 -50.04 3.25 30.47
CA ALA A 404 -49.64 2.25 31.44
C ALA A 404 -48.84 2.92 32.59
N PRO A 405 -49.06 2.47 33.83
CA PRO A 405 -48.37 3.02 35.00
C PRO A 405 -46.90 2.56 35.06
N ASP A 406 -46.11 3.22 35.90
CA ASP A 406 -44.75 2.84 36.30
C ASP A 406 -43.75 2.72 35.12
N LEU A 407 -43.88 3.58 34.11
CA LEU A 407 -42.99 3.60 32.95
C LEU A 407 -41.95 4.69 33.10
N TRP A 408 -40.68 4.27 33.24
CA TRP A 408 -39.53 5.13 33.50
C TRP A 408 -38.51 5.12 32.35
N ALA A 409 -38.03 6.30 31.94
CA ALA A 409 -36.95 6.44 30.98
C ALA A 409 -35.98 7.57 31.35
N ARG A 410 -34.76 7.51 30.84
CA ARG A 410 -33.78 8.60 30.98
C ARG A 410 -34.05 9.65 29.90
N VAL A 411 -34.83 10.65 30.23
CA VAL A 411 -35.19 11.73 29.32
C VAL A 411 -35.17 13.08 30.04
N ASP A 412 -34.92 14.14 29.30
CA ASP A 412 -35.17 15.49 29.74
C ASP A 412 -36.67 15.77 29.66
N ALA A 413 -37.29 16.30 30.74
CA ALA A 413 -38.73 16.50 30.83
C ALA A 413 -39.25 17.48 29.77
N ASP A 414 -38.51 18.58 29.52
CA ASP A 414 -38.93 19.60 28.56
C ASP A 414 -38.79 19.09 27.14
N ALA A 415 -37.71 18.35 26.87
CA ALA A 415 -37.52 17.71 25.56
C ALA A 415 -38.57 16.60 25.31
N TRP A 416 -39.00 15.84 26.35
CA TRP A 416 -40.08 14.87 26.25
C TRP A 416 -41.43 15.55 25.95
N ARG A 417 -41.75 16.64 26.67
CA ARG A 417 -42.94 17.46 26.37
C ARG A 417 -42.93 17.95 24.92
N GLN A 418 -41.76 18.39 24.45
CA GLN A 418 -41.59 18.84 23.07
C GLN A 418 -41.86 17.72 22.05
N VAL A 419 -41.37 16.50 22.30
CA VAL A 419 -41.63 15.34 21.44
C VAL A 419 -43.14 15.14 21.32
N LEU A 420 -43.85 15.07 22.46
CA LEU A 420 -45.29 14.81 22.47
C LEU A 420 -46.09 15.94 21.82
N LEU A 421 -45.74 17.21 22.11
CA LEU A 421 -46.40 18.37 21.48
C LEU A 421 -46.23 18.36 19.95
N ASN A 422 -45.03 18.03 19.43
CA ASN A 422 -44.81 17.92 17.99
C ASN A 422 -45.66 16.80 17.35
N LEU A 423 -45.81 15.67 18.03
CA LEU A 423 -46.64 14.57 17.54
C LEU A 423 -48.14 14.94 17.55
N LEU A 424 -48.64 15.55 18.65
CA LEU A 424 -50.02 15.98 18.77
C LEU A 424 -50.37 17.10 17.78
N ASP A 425 -49.48 18.08 17.61
CA ASP A 425 -49.66 19.17 16.65
C ASP A 425 -49.76 18.64 15.21
N ASN A 426 -48.92 17.66 14.86
CA ASN A 426 -49.00 16.99 13.56
C ASN A 426 -50.35 16.25 13.41
N ALA A 427 -50.76 15.47 14.41
CA ALA A 427 -52.04 14.75 14.37
C ALA A 427 -53.23 15.70 14.20
N ALA A 428 -53.24 16.83 14.94
CA ALA A 428 -54.30 17.83 14.84
C ALA A 428 -54.30 18.57 13.49
N LYS A 429 -53.15 18.80 12.89
CA LYS A 429 -53.01 19.51 11.60
C LYS A 429 -53.39 18.69 10.39
N TYR A 430 -53.09 17.41 10.39
CA TYR A 430 -53.26 16.55 9.21
C TYR A 430 -54.48 15.66 9.25
N GLY A 431 -55.15 15.57 10.40
CA GLY A 431 -56.38 14.82 10.54
C GLY A 431 -57.63 15.61 10.15
N PRO A 432 -58.76 14.95 9.91
CA PRO A 432 -60.01 15.58 9.60
C PRO A 432 -60.62 16.28 10.84
N PRO A 433 -61.45 17.32 10.66
CA PRO A 433 -62.19 17.92 11.76
C PRO A 433 -63.04 16.87 12.48
N GLY A 434 -63.04 16.90 13.82
CA GLY A 434 -63.78 15.95 14.64
C GLY A 434 -63.17 14.58 14.83
N GLN A 435 -61.91 14.37 14.39
CA GLN A 435 -61.19 13.13 14.55
C GLN A 435 -60.96 12.71 16.01
N GLU A 436 -60.65 11.45 16.22
CA GLU A 436 -60.07 10.94 17.45
C GLU A 436 -58.55 10.82 17.29
N ILE A 437 -57.77 11.46 18.18
CA ILE A 437 -56.30 11.29 18.28
C ILE A 437 -56.08 10.31 19.43
N ALA A 438 -55.57 9.12 19.11
CA ALA A 438 -55.26 8.10 20.10
C ALA A 438 -53.80 8.18 20.54
N ILE A 439 -53.57 8.24 21.84
CA ILE A 439 -52.26 8.27 22.47
C ILE A 439 -52.11 7.00 23.30
N CYS A 440 -51.12 6.19 23.03
CA CYS A 440 -50.82 5.01 23.81
C CYS A 440 -49.37 5.07 24.31
N LEU A 441 -49.18 4.89 25.61
CA LEU A 441 -47.88 4.70 26.25
C LEU A 441 -47.90 3.36 26.95
N ASP A 442 -47.12 2.43 26.44
CA ASP A 442 -46.97 1.07 26.97
C ASP A 442 -45.51 0.67 27.17
N GLY A 443 -45.30 -0.46 27.83
CA GLY A 443 -43.96 -1.01 28.04
C GLY A 443 -43.99 -2.53 27.99
N ALA A 444 -43.10 -3.11 27.16
CA ALA A 444 -42.90 -4.54 27.07
C ALA A 444 -41.39 -4.84 26.82
N ASP A 445 -40.92 -5.95 27.38
CA ASP A 445 -39.58 -6.47 27.15
C ASP A 445 -38.42 -5.46 27.39
N GLY A 446 -38.57 -4.58 28.38
CA GLY A 446 -37.57 -3.57 28.72
C GLY A 446 -37.52 -2.39 27.73
N GLN A 447 -38.53 -2.25 26.89
CA GLN A 447 -38.74 -1.11 26.01
C GLN A 447 -40.03 -0.37 26.36
N LEU A 448 -39.99 0.94 26.15
CA LEU A 448 -41.13 1.83 26.25
C LEU A 448 -41.55 2.24 24.85
N ARG A 449 -42.85 2.27 24.62
CA ARG A 449 -43.43 2.64 23.34
C ARG A 449 -44.50 3.71 23.56
N LEU A 450 -44.22 4.91 23.02
CA LEU A 450 -45.24 5.97 22.88
C LEU A 450 -45.72 5.97 21.43
N SER A 451 -47.03 5.89 21.21
CA SER A 451 -47.63 6.07 19.89
C SER A 451 -48.67 7.16 19.90
N VAL A 452 -48.69 7.97 18.85
CA VAL A 452 -49.74 8.95 18.56
C VAL A 452 -50.31 8.59 17.20
N GLU A 453 -51.64 8.31 17.17
CA GLU A 453 -52.37 7.89 15.98
C GLU A 453 -53.40 8.92 15.61
N ASP A 454 -53.45 9.30 14.34
CA ASP A 454 -54.45 10.21 13.74
C ASP A 454 -55.34 9.47 12.74
N GLN A 455 -56.45 10.13 12.35
CA GLN A 455 -57.36 9.66 11.32
C GLN A 455 -57.20 10.41 10.00
N GLY A 456 -56.00 10.95 9.75
CA GLY A 456 -55.66 11.69 8.55
C GLY A 456 -55.46 10.80 7.33
N PRO A 457 -54.91 11.35 6.24
CA PRO A 457 -54.68 10.60 5.00
C PRO A 457 -53.47 9.64 5.05
N GLY A 458 -52.85 9.47 6.23
CA GLY A 458 -51.71 8.60 6.45
C GLY A 458 -50.42 9.06 5.73
N ILE A 459 -49.37 8.27 5.84
CA ILE A 459 -48.06 8.52 5.20
C ILE A 459 -47.70 7.33 4.30
N PRO A 460 -47.49 7.56 2.98
CA PRO A 460 -47.08 6.50 2.05
C PRO A 460 -45.84 5.78 2.51
N ALA A 461 -45.77 4.46 2.31
CA ALA A 461 -44.64 3.66 2.77
C ALA A 461 -43.28 4.16 2.26
N SER A 462 -43.21 4.67 1.03
CA SER A 462 -42.02 5.24 0.41
C SER A 462 -41.50 6.54 1.06
N GLU A 463 -42.37 7.22 1.80
CA GLU A 463 -42.06 8.53 2.41
C GLU A 463 -41.91 8.47 3.93
N ARG A 464 -42.24 7.34 4.58
CA ARG A 464 -42.22 7.20 6.04
C ARG A 464 -40.89 7.48 6.70
N GLU A 465 -39.79 7.16 6.04
CA GLU A 465 -38.45 7.46 6.52
C GLU A 465 -38.06 8.93 6.27
N ARG A 466 -38.50 9.47 5.14
CA ARG A 466 -38.16 10.83 4.69
C ARG A 466 -38.91 11.93 5.48
N VAL A 467 -40.08 11.65 6.04
CA VAL A 467 -40.83 12.66 6.84
C VAL A 467 -40.08 13.07 8.11
N PHE A 468 -39.10 12.33 8.55
CA PHE A 468 -38.21 12.70 9.66
C PHE A 468 -36.97 13.52 9.20
N GLU A 469 -36.77 13.70 7.89
CA GLU A 469 -35.74 14.58 7.38
C GLU A 469 -36.15 16.04 7.56
N ARG A 470 -35.18 16.92 7.68
CA ARG A 470 -35.45 18.35 7.89
C ARG A 470 -36.10 18.97 6.66
N PHE A 471 -37.10 19.84 6.89
CA PHE A 471 -37.81 20.57 5.85
C PHE A 471 -38.57 19.67 4.85
N GLN A 472 -38.71 18.39 5.13
CA GLN A 472 -39.50 17.49 4.32
C GLN A 472 -40.98 17.67 4.60
N ARG A 473 -41.74 17.83 3.50
CA ARG A 473 -43.19 17.83 3.46
C ARG A 473 -43.63 16.91 2.33
N LEU A 474 -44.73 16.18 2.55
CA LEU A 474 -45.31 15.35 1.50
C LEU A 474 -45.71 16.24 0.30
N GLU A 475 -45.56 15.74 -0.93
CA GLU A 475 -45.85 16.52 -2.15
C GLU A 475 -47.29 17.06 -2.14
N ARG A 476 -48.26 16.24 -1.68
CA ARG A 476 -49.67 16.65 -1.52
C ARG A 476 -49.86 17.81 -0.53
N ASP A 477 -49.00 17.91 0.50
CA ASP A 477 -49.12 18.94 1.55
C ASP A 477 -48.40 20.24 1.18
N ARG A 478 -47.53 20.22 0.16
CA ARG A 478 -46.89 21.43 -0.40
C ARG A 478 -47.88 22.34 -1.11
N ALA A 479 -48.93 21.76 -1.72
CA ALA A 479 -49.96 22.48 -2.43
C ALA A 479 -51.18 22.79 -1.52
N SER A 480 -51.24 22.27 -0.30
CA SER A 480 -52.34 22.44 0.63
C SER A 480 -52.20 23.72 1.48
N THR A 481 -53.34 24.19 2.03
CA THR A 481 -53.39 25.31 2.98
C THR A 481 -52.83 24.96 4.37
N VAL A 482 -52.45 23.68 4.59
CA VAL A 482 -51.86 23.23 5.85
C VAL A 482 -50.43 23.76 5.95
N THR A 483 -50.23 24.63 6.92
CA THR A 483 -48.93 25.30 7.12
C THR A 483 -48.07 24.52 8.10
N GLY A 484 -46.78 24.32 7.72
CA GLY A 484 -45.82 23.65 8.60
C GLY A 484 -44.39 23.77 8.09
N THR A 485 -43.44 23.90 9.00
CA THR A 485 -42.00 24.09 8.72
C THR A 485 -41.28 22.82 8.25
N GLY A 486 -41.89 21.65 8.37
CA GLY A 486 -41.23 20.37 8.15
C GLY A 486 -40.12 20.07 9.17
N LEU A 487 -40.12 20.76 10.33
CA LEU A 487 -39.10 20.58 11.38
C LEU A 487 -39.59 19.69 12.54
N GLY A 488 -40.93 19.60 12.79
CA GLY A 488 -41.47 18.93 13.96
C GLY A 488 -40.99 17.47 14.12
N LEU A 489 -41.18 16.64 13.09
CA LEU A 489 -40.72 15.23 13.12
C LEU A 489 -39.21 15.11 13.11
N ALA A 490 -38.48 16.02 12.48
CA ALA A 490 -37.03 16.03 12.53
C ALA A 490 -36.48 16.33 13.95
N VAL A 491 -37.18 17.20 14.70
CA VAL A 491 -36.87 17.46 16.12
C VAL A 491 -37.16 16.21 16.95
N VAL A 492 -38.32 15.55 16.74
CA VAL A 492 -38.64 14.27 17.39
C VAL A 492 -37.54 13.24 17.17
N ARG A 493 -37.16 12.97 15.92
CA ARG A 493 -36.10 12.00 15.59
C ARG A 493 -34.79 12.33 16.28
N ARG A 494 -34.41 13.59 16.33
CA ARG A 494 -33.15 14.03 16.95
C ARG A 494 -33.17 13.82 18.46
N LEU A 495 -34.23 14.23 19.15
CA LEU A 495 -34.36 14.08 20.61
C LEU A 495 -34.39 12.61 21.01
N VAL A 496 -35.23 11.83 20.33
CA VAL A 496 -35.35 10.38 20.56
C VAL A 496 -34.00 9.65 20.31
N SER A 497 -33.29 9.97 19.21
CA SER A 497 -31.98 9.41 18.93
C SER A 497 -30.94 9.82 19.98
N GLY A 498 -31.03 11.02 20.54
CA GLY A 498 -30.19 11.49 21.64
C GLY A 498 -30.33 10.66 22.92
N TRP A 499 -31.49 10.10 23.15
CA TRP A 499 -31.77 9.15 24.27
C TRP A 499 -31.48 7.69 23.90
N GLY A 500 -30.92 7.43 22.70
CA GLY A 500 -30.63 6.06 22.22
C GLY A 500 -31.88 5.29 21.78
N GLY A 501 -33.02 6.01 21.57
CA GLY A 501 -34.25 5.45 21.06
C GLY A 501 -34.36 5.53 19.53
N ARG A 502 -35.52 5.09 19.02
CA ARG A 502 -35.90 5.19 17.60
C ARG A 502 -37.32 5.71 17.44
N CYS A 503 -37.58 6.39 16.33
CA CYS A 503 -38.94 6.79 15.96
C CYS A 503 -39.19 6.40 14.49
N PHE A 504 -40.44 6.02 14.22
CA PHE A 504 -40.89 5.56 12.90
C PHE A 504 -42.38 5.74 12.73
N VAL A 505 -42.87 5.57 11.50
CA VAL A 505 -44.30 5.68 11.18
C VAL A 505 -44.84 4.31 10.79
N GLU A 506 -45.98 3.96 11.37
CA GLU A 506 -46.79 2.81 10.99
C GLU A 506 -48.09 3.28 10.29
N ALA A 507 -48.78 2.36 9.62
CA ALA A 507 -50.12 2.63 9.16
C ALA A 507 -51.08 2.53 10.37
N ALA A 508 -51.95 3.50 10.52
CA ALA A 508 -53.00 3.44 11.52
C ALA A 508 -54.09 2.45 11.09
N SER A 509 -54.78 1.86 12.05
CA SER A 509 -55.87 0.90 11.81
C SER A 509 -57.04 1.50 11.05
N GLY A 510 -57.24 2.82 11.15
CA GLY A 510 -58.32 3.58 10.49
C GLY A 510 -57.92 4.33 9.22
N GLY A 511 -56.71 4.09 8.67
CA GLY A 511 -56.22 4.74 7.45
C GLY A 511 -55.33 5.96 7.66
N GLY A 512 -55.17 6.48 8.90
CA GLY A 512 -54.31 7.59 9.28
C GLY A 512 -52.82 7.22 9.42
N ALA A 513 -52.05 8.05 10.12
CA ALA A 513 -50.67 7.79 10.49
C ALA A 513 -50.54 7.48 11.99
N ARG A 514 -49.75 6.50 12.32
CA ARG A 514 -49.29 6.21 13.69
C ARG A 514 -47.80 6.49 13.78
N VAL A 515 -47.45 7.55 14.51
CA VAL A 515 -46.06 7.86 14.80
C VAL A 515 -45.66 7.18 16.11
N VAL A 516 -44.61 6.40 16.08
CA VAL A 516 -44.12 5.60 17.20
C VAL A 516 -42.75 6.09 17.65
N VAL A 517 -42.57 6.20 18.97
CA VAL A 517 -41.32 6.48 19.66
C VAL A 517 -41.00 5.31 20.59
N GLU A 518 -39.87 4.71 20.44
CA GLU A 518 -39.38 3.63 21.30
C GLU A 518 -38.11 4.05 22.05
N LEU A 519 -38.11 3.80 23.35
CA LEU A 519 -37.00 4.08 24.26
C LEU A 519 -36.68 2.84 25.11
N LYS A 520 -35.48 2.77 25.65
CA LYS A 520 -35.16 1.78 26.69
C LYS A 520 -35.86 2.15 28.00
N ALA A 521 -36.59 1.20 28.58
CA ALA A 521 -37.09 1.31 29.93
C ALA A 521 -35.92 1.36 30.93
N THR A 522 -36.07 2.16 31.98
CA THR A 522 -35.14 2.18 33.10
C THR A 522 -35.89 1.81 34.37
N PRO A 523 -35.22 1.17 35.35
CA PRO A 523 -35.82 1.00 36.68
C PRO A 523 -36.28 2.34 37.26
N ALA A 524 -37.31 2.30 38.12
CA ALA A 524 -37.72 3.45 38.89
C ALA A 524 -36.51 4.10 39.57
N GLY A 525 -36.38 5.42 39.43
CA GLY A 525 -35.33 6.15 40.12
C GLY A 525 -35.49 6.01 41.63
N PRO A 526 -34.38 6.16 42.40
CA PRO A 526 -34.52 6.26 43.84
C PRO A 526 -35.45 7.44 44.15
N SER A 527 -36.50 7.19 44.93
CA SER A 527 -37.46 8.14 45.44
C SER A 527 -36.83 9.23 46.28
#